data_b2f7be8353adce1edf18cfb0098d5741
#
_entry.id   b2f7be8353adce1edf18cfb0098d5741
#
_cell.length_a   1.000
_cell.length_b   1.000
_cell.length_c   1.000
_cell.angle_alpha   90.00
_cell.angle_beta   90.00
_cell.angle_gamma   90.00
#
_symmetry.space_group_name_H-M   'P 1'
#
loop_
_entity.id
_entity.type
_entity.pdbx_description
1 polymer ?
#
loop_
_entity_poly.entity_id
_entity_poly.type
_entity_poly.pdbx_seq_one_letter_code
_entity_poly.pdbx_strand_id
1 'polypeptide(L)'
;MSALGQCQDQCRQCAALFRLGRDVEAALTMVDVFEQAQQRLATASMDVQQMWAQVLMQMLTCQERQDWLGLADYMEYELVELLENAGR
;
A
#
# COMPACT_ATOMS: atom_id res chain seq x y z
N MET A 1 6.63 6.48 17.80
CA MET A 1 5.79 6.35 16.61
C MET A 1 5.00 5.06 16.66
N SER A 2 3.76 5.11 16.22
CA SER A 2 2.96 3.89 16.18
C SER A 2 3.42 3.02 15.02
N ALA A 3 3.19 1.71 15.12
CA ALA A 3 3.48 0.79 14.03
C ALA A 3 2.66 1.13 12.78
N LEU A 4 1.45 1.68 12.97
CA LEU A 4 0.61 2.16 11.87
C LEU A 4 1.30 3.31 11.12
N GLY A 5 1.86 4.28 11.84
CA GLY A 5 2.59 5.38 11.23
C GLY A 5 3.79 4.92 10.43
N GLN A 6 4.51 3.90 10.93
CA GLN A 6 5.63 3.31 10.20
C GLN A 6 5.19 2.67 8.89
N CYS A 7 4.06 1.95 8.91
CA CYS A 7 3.52 1.33 7.71
C CYS A 7 3.12 2.39 6.68
N GLN A 8 2.49 3.47 7.12
CA GLN A 8 2.12 4.57 6.23
C GLN A 8 3.36 5.25 5.63
N ASP A 9 4.40 5.45 6.44
CA ASP A 9 5.65 6.03 5.95
C ASP A 9 6.29 5.14 4.88
N GLN A 10 6.26 3.83 5.08
CA GLN A 10 6.78 2.89 4.08
C GLN A 10 5.97 2.94 2.79
N CYS A 11 4.65 3.11 2.89
CA CYS A 11 3.80 3.30 1.70
C CYS A 11 4.26 4.52 0.89
N ARG A 12 4.51 5.63 1.58
CA ARG A 12 4.97 6.86 0.92
C ARG A 12 6.35 6.70 0.31
N GLN A 13 7.26 6.02 1.01
CA GLN A 13 8.60 5.73 0.48
C GLN A 13 8.52 4.85 -0.76
N CYS A 14 7.69 3.83 -0.72
CA CYS A 14 7.49 2.93 -1.86
C CYS A 14 6.95 3.70 -3.07
N ALA A 15 5.97 4.57 -2.84
CA ALA A 15 5.42 5.42 -3.90
C ALA A 15 6.49 6.32 -4.52
N ALA A 16 7.35 6.91 -3.68
CA ALA A 16 8.43 7.77 -4.15
C ALA A 16 9.41 6.98 -5.02
N LEU A 17 9.74 5.75 -4.65
CA LEU A 17 10.64 4.90 -5.43
C LEU A 17 10.05 4.60 -6.82
N PHE A 18 8.76 4.31 -6.90
CA PHE A 18 8.10 4.08 -8.19
C PHE A 18 8.15 5.35 -9.06
N ARG A 19 7.91 6.52 -8.46
CA ARG A 19 7.94 7.79 -9.20
C ARG A 19 9.33 8.14 -9.71
N LEU A 20 10.37 7.67 -9.00
CA LEU A 20 11.76 7.87 -9.42
C LEU A 20 12.24 6.84 -10.43
N GLY A 21 11.40 5.89 -10.80
CA GLY A 21 11.78 4.83 -11.72
C GLY A 21 12.69 3.77 -11.12
N ARG A 22 12.77 3.69 -9.80
CA ARG A 22 13.59 2.68 -9.09
C ARG A 22 12.75 1.43 -8.87
N ASP A 23 12.42 0.75 -9.95
CA ASP A 23 11.39 -0.29 -9.98
C ASP A 23 11.77 -1.51 -9.12
N VAL A 24 13.04 -1.92 -9.13
CA VAL A 24 13.46 -3.09 -8.34
C VAL A 24 13.38 -2.80 -6.85
N GLU A 25 13.90 -1.65 -6.41
CA GLU A 25 13.82 -1.25 -5.00
C GLU A 25 12.37 -1.08 -4.57
N ALA A 26 11.57 -0.45 -5.42
CA ALA A 26 10.15 -0.23 -5.16
C ALA A 26 9.40 -1.56 -5.01
N ALA A 27 9.68 -2.53 -5.88
CA ALA A 27 9.02 -3.83 -5.84
C ALA A 27 9.36 -4.58 -4.54
N LEU A 28 10.62 -4.55 -4.11
CA LEU A 28 11.03 -5.18 -2.86
C LEU A 28 10.35 -4.51 -1.66
N THR A 29 10.31 -3.18 -1.65
CA THR A 29 9.64 -2.43 -0.59
C THR A 29 8.14 -2.72 -0.58
N MET A 30 7.54 -2.87 -1.75
CA MET A 30 6.11 -3.16 -1.90
C MET A 30 5.74 -4.50 -1.24
N VAL A 31 6.59 -5.52 -1.35
CA VAL A 31 6.35 -6.80 -0.69
C VAL A 31 6.24 -6.61 0.82
N ASP A 32 7.17 -5.86 1.41
CA ASP A 32 7.16 -5.57 2.85
C ASP A 32 5.92 -4.78 3.24
N VAL A 33 5.55 -3.78 2.43
CA VAL A 33 4.35 -2.97 2.67
C VAL A 33 3.10 -3.85 2.67
N PHE A 34 2.99 -4.74 1.70
CA PHE A 34 1.81 -5.62 1.59
C PHE A 34 1.74 -6.58 2.77
N GLU A 35 2.85 -7.13 3.23
CA GLU A 35 2.87 -7.98 4.41
C GLU A 35 2.41 -7.23 5.65
N GLN A 36 2.92 -6.03 5.86
CA GLN A 36 2.54 -5.22 7.01
C GLN A 36 1.09 -4.79 6.93
N ALA A 37 0.62 -4.38 5.75
CA ALA A 37 -0.77 -4.01 5.57
C ALA A 37 -1.68 -5.20 5.85
N GLN A 38 -1.35 -6.38 5.36
CA GLN A 38 -2.12 -7.59 5.61
C GLN A 38 -2.23 -7.89 7.10
N GLN A 39 -1.13 -7.76 7.83
CA GLN A 39 -1.13 -7.99 9.28
C GLN A 39 -1.97 -6.96 10.01
N ARG A 40 -1.83 -5.68 9.65
CA ARG A 40 -2.58 -4.57 10.28
C ARG A 40 -4.07 -4.68 10.03
N LEU A 41 -4.46 -5.13 8.84
CA LEU A 41 -5.86 -5.16 8.43
C LEU A 41 -6.53 -6.51 8.70
N ALA A 42 -5.79 -7.50 9.17
CA ALA A 42 -6.32 -8.85 9.41
C ALA A 42 -7.42 -8.86 10.48
N THR A 43 -7.33 -7.95 11.47
CA THR A 43 -8.32 -7.85 12.55
C THR A 43 -9.28 -6.69 12.36
N ALA A 44 -9.25 -6.03 11.22
CA ALA A 44 -10.14 -4.91 10.94
C ALA A 44 -11.55 -5.41 10.63
N SER A 45 -12.50 -4.46 10.54
CA SER A 45 -13.89 -4.79 10.19
C SER A 45 -13.96 -5.43 8.80
N MET A 46 -15.06 -6.11 8.55
CA MET A 46 -15.31 -6.73 7.23
C MET A 46 -15.28 -5.68 6.11
N ASP A 47 -15.85 -4.50 6.37
CA ASP A 47 -15.86 -3.42 5.38
C ASP A 47 -14.44 -3.00 5.01
N VAL A 48 -13.56 -2.83 6.01
CA VAL A 48 -12.18 -2.45 5.78
C VAL A 48 -11.43 -3.56 5.05
N GLN A 49 -11.67 -4.82 5.41
CA GLN A 49 -11.04 -5.95 4.73
C GLN A 49 -11.46 -6.02 3.27
N GLN A 50 -12.72 -5.74 2.95
CA GLN A 50 -13.20 -5.69 1.57
C GLN A 50 -12.54 -4.55 0.80
N MET A 51 -12.42 -3.39 1.43
CA MET A 51 -11.72 -2.25 0.80
C MET A 51 -10.26 -2.58 0.54
N TRP A 52 -9.60 -3.26 1.48
CA TRP A 52 -8.23 -3.72 1.29
C TRP A 52 -8.11 -4.64 0.07
N ALA A 53 -9.03 -5.60 -0.04
CA ALA A 53 -9.03 -6.51 -1.18
C ALA A 53 -9.17 -5.75 -2.50
N GLN A 54 -10.03 -4.74 -2.56
CA GLN A 54 -10.22 -3.93 -3.76
C GLN A 54 -8.98 -3.10 -4.09
N VAL A 55 -8.39 -2.46 -3.09
CA VAL A 55 -7.18 -1.65 -3.29
C VAL A 55 -6.03 -2.55 -3.76
N LEU A 56 -5.87 -3.72 -3.14
CA LEU A 56 -4.85 -4.68 -3.52
C LEU A 56 -5.01 -5.12 -4.98
N MET A 57 -6.24 -5.44 -5.38
CA MET A 57 -6.55 -5.83 -6.77
C MET A 57 -6.16 -4.72 -7.74
N GLN A 58 -6.48 -3.46 -7.41
CA GLN A 58 -6.14 -2.33 -8.28
C GLN A 58 -4.64 -2.15 -8.38
N MET A 59 -3.92 -2.28 -7.26
CA MET A 59 -2.47 -2.18 -7.27
C MET A 59 -1.82 -3.29 -8.10
N LEU A 60 -2.32 -4.52 -7.98
CA LEU A 60 -1.80 -5.64 -8.77
C LEU A 60 -2.10 -5.45 -10.26
N THR A 61 -3.25 -4.88 -10.59
CA THR A 61 -3.59 -4.55 -11.98
C THR A 61 -2.63 -3.50 -12.54
N CYS A 62 -2.32 -2.48 -11.76
CA CYS A 62 -1.33 -1.46 -12.16
C CYS A 62 0.04 -2.09 -12.39
N GLN A 63 0.45 -3.00 -11.50
CA GLN A 63 1.73 -3.71 -11.64
C GLN A 63 1.76 -4.54 -12.93
N GLU A 64 0.71 -5.26 -13.20
CA GLU A 64 0.60 -6.09 -14.40
C GLU A 64 0.70 -5.27 -15.67
N ARG A 65 0.11 -4.07 -15.66
CA ARG A 65 0.15 -3.14 -16.78
C ARG A 65 1.40 -2.28 -16.82
N GLN A 66 2.26 -2.42 -15.83
CA GLN A 66 3.45 -1.58 -15.64
C GLN A 66 3.10 -0.11 -15.51
N ASP A 67 1.93 0.18 -14.94
CA ASP A 67 1.48 1.54 -14.63
C ASP A 67 2.03 1.94 -13.27
N TRP A 68 3.31 2.30 -13.25
CA TRP A 68 4.02 2.59 -12.01
C TRP A 68 3.52 3.86 -11.32
N LEU A 69 3.09 4.87 -12.10
CA LEU A 69 2.53 6.09 -11.54
C LEU A 69 1.17 5.84 -10.91
N GLY A 70 0.32 5.03 -11.54
CA GLY A 70 -0.96 4.63 -10.96
C GLY A 70 -0.76 3.83 -9.67
N LEU A 71 0.20 2.90 -9.68
CA LEU A 71 0.54 2.11 -8.50
C LEU A 71 1.02 3.01 -7.37
N ALA A 72 1.87 3.99 -7.67
CA ALA A 72 2.35 4.94 -6.68
C ALA A 72 1.20 5.74 -6.05
N ASP A 73 0.24 6.15 -6.86
CA ASP A 73 -0.92 6.91 -6.37
C ASP A 73 -1.77 6.06 -5.42
N TYR A 74 -2.05 4.81 -5.76
CA TYR A 74 -2.77 3.91 -4.86
C TYR A 74 -2.00 3.72 -3.55
N MET A 75 -0.69 3.54 -3.63
CA MET A 75 0.17 3.31 -2.47
C MET A 75 0.17 4.51 -1.53
N GLU A 76 0.29 5.72 -2.08
CA GLU A 76 0.43 6.94 -1.28
C GLU A 76 -0.89 7.44 -0.72
N TYR A 77 -1.98 7.30 -1.47
CA TYR A 77 -3.27 7.90 -1.09
C TYR A 77 -4.27 6.85 -0.60
N GLU A 78 -4.62 5.90 -1.43
CA GLU A 78 -5.67 4.93 -1.10
C GLU A 78 -5.27 4.02 0.05
N LEU A 79 -4.07 3.45 -0.01
CA LEU A 79 -3.61 2.52 1.02
C LEU A 79 -3.35 3.25 2.34
N VAL A 80 -2.74 4.43 2.31
CA VAL A 80 -2.49 5.22 3.50
C VAL A 80 -3.80 5.58 4.20
N GLU A 81 -4.80 6.02 3.44
CA GLU A 81 -6.11 6.36 4.00
C GLU A 81 -6.80 5.13 4.59
N LEU A 82 -6.72 4.00 3.92
CA LEU A 82 -7.29 2.75 4.41
C LEU A 82 -6.66 2.33 5.73
N LEU A 83 -5.35 2.42 5.84
CA LEU A 83 -4.63 2.11 7.08
C LEU A 83 -5.01 3.06 8.20
N GLU A 84 -5.20 4.34 7.88
CA GLU A 84 -5.64 5.33 8.86
C GLU A 84 -7.03 5.01 9.39
N ASN A 85 -7.95 4.67 8.50
CA ASN A 85 -9.31 4.29 8.89
C ASN A 85 -9.32 3.04 9.75
N ALA A 86 -8.48 2.07 9.46
CA ALA A 86 -8.39 0.83 10.22
C ALA A 86 -7.80 1.07 11.62
N GLY A 87 -7.01 2.12 11.80
CA GLY A 87 -6.40 2.47 13.08
C GLY A 87 -7.33 3.21 14.03
N ARG A 88 -8.53 3.56 13.58
CA ARG A 88 -9.55 4.23 14.42
C ARG A 88 -10.43 3.19 15.10
#